data_a391cf6c90842c70e22eafa4a6bcec2d
#
_entry.id   a391cf6c90842c70e22eafa4a6bcec2d
#
_cell.length_a   1.000
_cell.length_b   1.000
_cell.length_c   1.000
_cell.angle_alpha   90.00
_cell.angle_beta   90.00
_cell.angle_gamma   90.00
#
_symmetry.space_group_name_H-M   'P 1'
#
loop_
_entity.id
_entity.type
_entity.pdbx_description
1 polymer ?
#
loop_
_entity_poly.entity_id
_entity_poly.type
_entity_poly.pdbx_seq_one_letter_code
_entity_poly.pdbx_strand_id
1 'polypeptide(L)'
;MIGVRFDFDRHNALRLAEQLGNSSEETLERFCRVFDSTVATWGPRNARLGEIVVHGEDIRRPLGLPSPAPTPTAERLAWFYSRTEFAVVSRSRIRGLRLEATDAHFPSGTDRWCGGRSCRC
;
A
#
# COMPACT_ATOMS: atom_id res chain seq x y z
N MET A 1 -6.91 -27.59 22.07
CA MET A 1 -6.50 -26.18 21.95
C MET A 1 -7.42 -25.53 20.93
N ILE A 2 -8.34 -24.67 21.36
CA ILE A 2 -9.23 -23.92 20.48
C ILE A 2 -8.39 -22.74 19.97
N GLY A 3 -7.98 -22.80 18.70
CA GLY A 3 -7.30 -21.67 18.06
C GLY A 3 -8.28 -20.51 17.95
N VAL A 4 -8.10 -19.48 18.74
CA VAL A 4 -8.83 -18.21 18.57
C VAL A 4 -8.38 -17.62 17.24
N ARG A 5 -9.22 -17.82 16.22
CA ARG A 5 -9.02 -17.21 14.91
C ARG A 5 -9.29 -15.72 15.08
N PHE A 6 -8.23 -14.90 15.02
CA PHE A 6 -8.37 -13.45 15.10
C PHE A 6 -9.15 -12.96 13.87
N ASP A 7 -10.31 -12.36 14.11
CA ASP A 7 -11.17 -11.80 13.07
C ASP A 7 -10.71 -10.36 12.79
N PHE A 8 -9.88 -10.21 11.77
CA PHE A 8 -9.34 -8.91 11.34
C PHE A 8 -10.44 -7.96 10.88
N ASP A 9 -11.45 -8.44 10.17
CA ASP A 9 -12.53 -7.60 9.63
C ASP A 9 -13.35 -6.99 10.75
N ARG A 10 -13.73 -7.81 11.73
CA ARG A 10 -14.43 -7.34 12.93
C ARG A 10 -13.59 -6.36 13.74
N HIS A 11 -12.30 -6.65 13.91
CA HIS A 11 -11.39 -5.75 14.62
C HIS A 11 -11.29 -4.39 13.93
N ASN A 12 -11.09 -4.39 12.60
CA ASN A 12 -11.00 -3.18 11.81
C ASN A 12 -12.31 -2.39 11.84
N ALA A 13 -13.46 -3.06 11.72
CA ALA A 13 -14.77 -2.41 11.79
C ALA A 13 -15.00 -1.71 13.14
N LEU A 14 -14.64 -2.35 14.25
CA LEU A 14 -14.72 -1.77 15.58
C LEU A 14 -13.81 -0.53 15.71
N ARG A 15 -12.55 -0.64 15.26
CA ARG A 15 -11.60 0.48 15.29
C ARG A 15 -12.06 1.64 14.42
N LEU A 16 -12.59 1.34 13.24
CA LEU A 16 -13.16 2.38 12.37
C LEU A 16 -14.32 3.09 13.06
N ALA A 17 -15.25 2.33 13.64
CA ALA A 17 -16.41 2.91 14.35
C ALA A 17 -16.01 3.83 15.51
N GLU A 18 -14.93 3.50 16.24
CA GLU A 18 -14.37 4.35 17.30
C GLU A 18 -13.83 5.70 16.78
N GLN A 19 -13.36 5.75 15.53
CA GLN A 19 -12.76 6.94 14.92
C GLN A 19 -13.78 7.80 14.15
N LEU A 20 -14.87 7.21 13.70
CA LEU A 20 -15.92 7.95 13.01
C LEU A 20 -16.64 8.90 13.96
N GLY A 21 -16.90 10.13 13.51
CA GLY A 21 -17.77 11.07 14.16
C GLY A 21 -19.24 10.85 13.77
N ASN A 22 -20.12 11.67 14.32
CA ASN A 22 -21.54 11.67 13.98
C ASN A 22 -21.82 12.33 12.62
N SER A 23 -20.82 13.02 12.05
CA SER A 23 -20.85 13.63 10.71
C SER A 23 -19.49 13.50 10.03
N SER A 24 -19.43 13.81 8.72
CA SER A 24 -18.18 13.87 7.96
C SER A 24 -17.23 14.92 8.51
N GLU A 25 -17.77 16.06 8.93
CA GLU A 25 -17.01 17.17 9.49
C GLU A 25 -16.36 16.76 10.82
N GLU A 26 -17.12 16.13 11.72
CA GLU A 26 -16.61 15.63 13.00
C GLU A 26 -15.54 14.55 12.77
N THR A 27 -15.74 13.67 11.79
CA THR A 27 -14.75 12.64 11.42
C THR A 27 -13.45 13.29 10.94
N LEU A 28 -13.54 14.32 10.09
CA LEU A 28 -12.37 15.07 9.60
C LEU A 28 -11.65 15.79 10.75
N GLU A 29 -12.38 16.42 11.66
CA GLU A 29 -11.79 17.05 12.85
C GLU A 29 -11.06 16.05 13.75
N ARG A 30 -11.62 14.85 13.95
CA ARG A 30 -10.97 13.77 14.70
C ARG A 30 -9.68 13.31 13.99
N PHE A 31 -9.75 13.16 12.68
CA PHE A 31 -8.57 12.82 11.86
C PHE A 31 -7.47 13.88 11.98
N CYS A 32 -7.83 15.17 11.84
CA CYS A 32 -6.86 16.26 11.96
C CYS A 32 -6.19 16.30 13.34
N ARG A 33 -6.92 15.98 14.41
CA ARG A 33 -6.34 15.93 15.78
C ARG A 33 -5.28 14.84 15.96
N VAL A 34 -5.34 13.75 15.19
CA VAL A 34 -4.37 12.66 15.28
C VAL A 34 -3.28 12.75 14.22
N PHE A 35 -3.30 13.76 13.35
CA PHE A 35 -2.37 13.91 12.24
C PHE A 35 -0.91 13.96 12.70
N ASP A 36 -0.63 14.63 13.81
CA ASP A 36 0.71 14.74 14.40
C ASP A 36 1.03 13.59 15.37
N SER A 37 0.15 12.58 15.46
CA SER A 37 0.39 11.45 16.35
C SER A 37 1.58 10.62 15.88
N THR A 38 2.47 10.32 16.82
CA THR A 38 3.62 9.42 16.61
C THR A 38 3.31 7.97 16.90
N VAL A 39 2.08 7.66 17.32
CA VAL A 39 1.63 6.29 17.58
C VAL A 39 1.53 5.55 16.25
N ALA A 40 2.24 4.45 16.13
CA ALA A 40 2.27 3.65 14.91
C ALA A 40 1.85 2.20 15.20
N THR A 41 1.12 1.60 14.27
CA THR A 41 0.80 0.17 14.32
C THR A 41 2.07 -0.67 14.23
N TRP A 42 2.00 -1.88 14.81
CA TRP A 42 3.08 -2.84 14.67
C TRP A 42 3.31 -3.22 13.19
N GLY A 43 4.59 -3.43 12.84
CA GLY A 43 4.97 -3.89 11.50
C GLY A 43 6.07 -3.06 10.84
N PRO A 44 6.58 -3.50 9.68
CA PRO A 44 7.64 -2.81 8.96
C PRO A 44 7.25 -1.37 8.58
N ARG A 45 8.19 -0.44 8.77
CA ARG A 45 7.96 0.99 8.44
C ARG A 45 7.53 1.20 6.98
N ASN A 46 8.14 0.44 6.06
CA ASN A 46 7.80 0.55 4.64
C ASN A 46 6.40 0.02 4.33
N ALA A 47 5.88 -0.97 5.07
CA ALA A 47 4.50 -1.42 4.89
C ALA A 47 3.52 -0.30 5.27
N ARG A 48 3.70 0.34 6.44
CA ARG A 48 2.85 1.47 6.86
C ARG A 48 2.91 2.65 5.91
N LEU A 49 4.11 2.99 5.43
CA LEU A 49 4.28 4.04 4.44
C LEU A 49 3.60 3.66 3.11
N GLY A 50 3.70 2.39 2.73
CA GLY A 50 3.06 1.86 1.53
C GLY A 50 1.54 1.97 1.57
N GLU A 51 0.91 1.66 2.71
CA GLU A 51 -0.54 1.84 2.89
C GLU A 51 -0.96 3.30 2.61
N ILE A 52 -0.23 4.26 3.17
CA ILE A 52 -0.54 5.69 2.97
C ILE A 52 -0.37 6.09 1.50
N VAL A 53 0.72 5.68 0.87
CA VAL A 53 1.02 6.06 -0.52
C VAL A 53 0.05 5.39 -1.48
N VAL A 54 -0.15 4.07 -1.38
CA VAL A 54 -1.02 3.32 -2.31
C VAL A 54 -2.46 3.78 -2.21
N HIS A 55 -3.02 3.85 -0.99
CA HIS A 55 -4.40 4.32 -0.83
C HIS A 55 -4.57 5.80 -1.15
N GLY A 56 -3.53 6.61 -0.92
CA GLY A 56 -3.50 7.98 -1.40
C GLY A 56 -3.59 8.07 -2.92
N GLU A 57 -2.90 7.21 -3.65
CA GLU A 57 -2.97 7.13 -5.12
C GLU A 57 -4.32 6.58 -5.61
N ASP A 58 -4.92 5.61 -4.92
CA ASP A 58 -6.25 5.08 -5.25
C ASP A 58 -7.32 6.19 -5.23
N ILE A 59 -7.15 7.20 -4.38
CA ILE A 59 -8.03 8.37 -4.31
C ILE A 59 -7.65 9.42 -5.37
N ARG A 60 -6.36 9.73 -5.50
CA ARG A 60 -5.88 10.85 -6.32
C ARG A 60 -5.95 10.59 -7.81
N ARG A 61 -5.59 9.39 -8.26
CA ARG A 61 -5.58 9.03 -9.69
C ARG A 61 -6.94 9.17 -10.37
N PRO A 62 -8.05 8.65 -9.81
CA PRO A 62 -9.38 8.85 -10.39
C PRO A 62 -9.80 10.31 -10.45
N LEU A 63 -9.28 11.15 -9.56
CA LEU A 63 -9.55 12.59 -9.50
C LEU A 63 -8.61 13.44 -10.38
N GLY A 64 -7.65 12.82 -11.08
CA GLY A 64 -6.64 13.53 -11.87
C GLY A 64 -5.69 14.40 -11.05
N LEU A 65 -5.54 14.12 -9.75
CA LEU A 65 -4.67 14.86 -8.86
C LEU A 65 -3.23 14.33 -8.91
N PRO A 66 -2.21 15.21 -8.80
CA PRO A 66 -0.82 14.77 -8.83
C PRO A 66 -0.46 13.94 -7.58
N SER A 67 0.45 12.99 -7.76
CA SER A 67 1.02 12.22 -6.65
C SER A 67 1.86 13.14 -5.74
N PRO A 68 1.63 13.13 -4.41
CA PRO A 68 2.48 13.84 -3.47
C PRO A 68 3.71 13.03 -3.07
N ALA A 69 3.77 11.74 -3.42
CA ALA A 69 4.87 10.87 -3.03
C ALA A 69 6.11 11.18 -3.88
N PRO A 70 7.25 11.56 -3.26
CA PRO A 70 8.49 11.72 -3.99
C PRO A 70 8.92 10.44 -4.69
N THR A 71 9.44 10.51 -5.93
CA THR A 71 9.93 9.38 -6.70
C THR A 71 10.84 8.44 -5.89
N PRO A 72 11.81 8.90 -5.08
CA PRO A 72 12.63 8.01 -4.26
C PRO A 72 11.83 7.23 -3.21
N THR A 73 10.72 7.78 -2.74
CA THR A 73 9.82 7.07 -1.81
C THR A 73 9.05 5.97 -2.53
N ALA A 74 8.49 6.27 -3.70
CA ALA A 74 7.81 5.28 -4.54
C ALA A 74 8.75 4.13 -4.95
N GLU A 75 9.96 4.45 -5.36
CA GLU A 75 11.01 3.48 -5.70
C GLU A 75 11.34 2.56 -4.50
N ARG A 76 11.56 3.12 -3.32
CA ARG A 76 11.81 2.36 -2.10
C ARG A 76 10.66 1.41 -1.76
N LEU A 77 9.42 1.84 -1.95
CA LEU A 77 8.23 0.99 -1.72
C LEU A 77 8.13 -0.10 -2.77
N ALA A 78 8.39 0.20 -4.04
CA ALA A 78 8.43 -0.79 -5.11
C ALA A 78 9.47 -1.88 -4.82
N TRP A 79 10.66 -1.51 -4.35
CA TRP A 79 11.69 -2.45 -3.89
C TRP A 79 11.24 -3.27 -2.68
N PHE A 80 10.57 -2.68 -1.72
CA PHE A 80 10.04 -3.39 -0.58
C PHE A 80 9.01 -4.44 -0.99
N TYR A 81 7.99 -4.06 -1.75
CA TYR A 81 6.92 -4.97 -2.17
C TYR A 81 7.38 -6.04 -3.17
N SER A 82 8.37 -5.75 -4.02
CA SER A 82 8.93 -6.76 -4.93
C SER A 82 9.63 -7.92 -4.21
N ARG A 83 10.01 -7.75 -2.94
CA ARG A 83 10.80 -8.71 -2.16
C ARG A 83 10.08 -9.33 -0.98
N THR A 84 8.89 -8.85 -0.63
CA THR A 84 8.18 -9.31 0.56
C THR A 84 6.78 -9.82 0.23
N GLU A 85 6.24 -10.65 1.13
CA GLU A 85 4.84 -11.08 1.17
C GLU A 85 4.10 -10.44 2.35
N PHE A 86 4.69 -9.41 2.97
CA PHE A 86 4.09 -8.72 4.09
C PHE A 86 2.98 -7.80 3.58
N ALA A 87 1.82 -7.84 4.19
CA ALA A 87 0.59 -7.14 3.86
C ALA A 87 -0.08 -7.58 2.55
N VAL A 88 0.67 -7.74 1.46
CA VAL A 88 0.14 -8.18 0.16
C VAL A 88 1.02 -9.25 -0.46
N VAL A 89 0.41 -10.16 -1.21
CA VAL A 89 1.10 -11.27 -1.91
C VAL A 89 1.72 -10.75 -3.21
N SER A 90 2.67 -9.83 -3.09
CA SER A 90 3.26 -9.14 -4.24
C SER A 90 4.43 -9.90 -4.85
N ARG A 91 5.39 -10.34 -4.05
CA ARG A 91 6.57 -11.08 -4.55
C ARG A 91 6.21 -12.32 -5.35
N SER A 92 5.23 -13.09 -4.88
CA SER A 92 4.76 -14.29 -5.59
C SER A 92 4.06 -13.95 -6.90
N ARG A 93 3.27 -12.87 -6.92
CA ARG A 93 2.51 -12.45 -8.10
C ARG A 93 3.36 -11.88 -9.22
N ILE A 94 4.48 -11.26 -8.89
CA ILE A 94 5.41 -10.71 -9.88
C ILE A 94 6.47 -11.72 -10.37
N ARG A 95 6.42 -12.95 -9.86
CA ARG A 95 7.38 -13.98 -10.26
C ARG A 95 7.32 -14.25 -11.76
N GLY A 96 8.46 -14.14 -12.41
CA GLY A 96 8.57 -14.31 -13.87
C GLY A 96 8.16 -13.08 -14.70
N LEU A 97 7.80 -11.98 -14.06
CA LEU A 97 7.55 -10.70 -14.70
C LEU A 97 8.78 -9.79 -14.58
N ARG A 98 9.08 -9.04 -15.62
CA ARG A 98 9.96 -7.88 -15.55
C ARG A 98 9.11 -6.65 -15.23
N LEU A 99 9.47 -5.97 -14.18
CA LEU A 99 8.86 -4.71 -13.81
C LEU A 99 9.83 -3.57 -14.12
N GLU A 100 9.31 -2.51 -14.70
CA GLU A 100 10.07 -1.32 -15.06
C GLU A 100 9.24 -0.09 -14.76
N ALA A 101 9.82 0.88 -14.06
CA ALA A 101 9.19 2.17 -13.85
C ALA A 101 9.39 3.05 -15.09
N THR A 102 8.41 3.89 -15.41
CA THR A 102 8.46 4.84 -16.54
C THR A 102 9.14 6.15 -16.19
N ASP A 103 9.29 6.43 -14.89
CA ASP A 103 9.74 7.70 -14.31
C ASP A 103 10.88 7.56 -13.29
N ALA A 104 11.36 6.33 -13.09
CA ALA A 104 12.45 6.05 -12.15
C ALA A 104 13.30 4.85 -12.59
N HIS A 105 14.49 4.74 -12.05
CA HIS A 105 15.34 3.56 -12.28
C HIS A 105 14.93 2.40 -11.36
N PHE A 106 13.94 1.64 -11.78
CA PHE A 106 13.48 0.45 -11.08
C PHE A 106 13.46 -0.78 -11.98
N PRO A 107 14.61 -1.43 -12.24
CA PRO A 107 14.65 -2.73 -12.88
C PRO A 107 14.40 -3.82 -11.84
N SER A 108 13.29 -4.52 -11.91
CA SER A 108 13.02 -5.69 -11.07
C SER A 108 12.49 -6.85 -11.90
N GLY A 109 13.02 -8.03 -11.65
CA GLY A 109 12.60 -9.27 -12.31
C GLY A 109 13.70 -9.95 -13.12
N THR A 110 13.41 -11.16 -13.59
CA THR A 110 14.30 -11.90 -14.49
C THR A 110 14.16 -11.40 -15.92
N ASP A 111 15.23 -11.51 -16.74
CA ASP A 111 15.36 -10.97 -18.10
C ASP A 111 14.34 -11.44 -19.15
N ARG A 112 13.24 -12.06 -18.75
CA ARG A 112 12.14 -12.36 -19.67
C ARG A 112 11.29 -11.11 -19.85
N TRP A 113 11.71 -10.34 -20.83
CA TRP A 113 10.93 -9.25 -21.37
C TRP A 113 9.67 -9.80 -22.04
N CYS A 114 8.50 -9.58 -21.46
CA CYS A 114 7.21 -9.82 -22.09
C CYS A 114 6.82 -8.64 -22.99
N GLY A 115 7.73 -8.18 -23.81
CA GLY A 115 7.54 -7.10 -24.76
C GLY A 115 7.64 -7.58 -26.18
N GLY A 116 6.70 -8.38 -26.65
CA GLY A 116 6.64 -8.83 -28.02
C GLY A 116 5.81 -10.11 -28.18
N ARG A 117 4.79 -10.01 -28.95
CA ARG A 117 3.89 -11.01 -29.60
C ARG A 117 4.00 -12.52 -29.34
N SER A 118 4.71 -13.01 -28.32
CA SER A 118 4.78 -14.44 -28.01
C SER A 118 4.83 -14.79 -26.51
N CYS A 119 4.25 -13.98 -25.64
CA CYS A 119 3.87 -14.47 -24.32
C CYS A 119 2.57 -15.24 -24.45
N ARG A 120 2.66 -16.53 -24.75
CA ARG A 120 1.57 -17.46 -24.49
C ARG A 120 1.66 -17.87 -23.03
N CYS A 121 0.66 -17.48 -22.24
CA CYS A 121 0.41 -18.06 -20.95
C CYS A 121 -0.11 -19.48 -21.08
#